data_a2f37ac1d75f4d1b92e16f5e74cbaf52
#
_entry.id   a2f37ac1d75f4d1b92e16f5e74cbaf52
#
_cell.length_a   1.000
_cell.length_b   1.000
_cell.length_c   1.000
_cell.angle_alpha   90.00
_cell.angle_beta   90.00
_cell.angle_gamma   90.00
#
_symmetry.space_group_name_H-M   'P 1'
#
loop_
_entity.id
_entity.type
_entity.pdbx_description
1 polymer ?
#
loop_
_entity_poly.entity_id
_entity_poly.type
_entity_poly.pdbx_seq_one_letter_code
_entity_poly.pdbx_strand_id
1 'polypeptide(L)'
;MASKQLWQWAGLDDNGERHEGAYWAEQRSDALFALQQQCLHPLSLRRRPVRQAQWRGEHSSEVIHQLATLLQAGLTLPDGLQLLAKQQPSVQWQALLQTLAENLAQGETFSGALSRWPEVFPPLYQAMIRTGELTGKLDECCFKLAAQQKTQLVLARKVKKALLYPLIVLTLALIVVLAMIYFVLPEFATIYQTFNTPLPALTRGVLACADILQQASLPLAIISLLLAILLGRLQKQSGWLRYQQRILLACPLIGQLVLGQKLSQIFTVLSLTQRAGI
;
A
#
# COMPACT_ATOMS: atom_id res chain seq x y z
N MET A 1 14.35 -8.16 -12.67
CA MET A 1 13.90 -9.12 -11.63
C MET A 1 12.62 -9.74 -12.14
N ALA A 2 12.58 -11.04 -12.36
CA ALA A 2 11.39 -11.74 -12.82
C ALA A 2 10.29 -11.63 -11.73
N SER A 3 9.10 -11.31 -12.15
CA SER A 3 7.99 -11.05 -11.22
C SER A 3 7.43 -12.40 -10.78
N LYS A 4 7.61 -12.77 -9.51
CA LYS A 4 7.01 -13.96 -8.92
C LYS A 4 5.49 -13.94 -9.13
N GLN A 5 4.94 -15.07 -9.55
CA GLN A 5 3.52 -15.26 -9.84
C GLN A 5 2.93 -16.23 -8.83
N LEU A 6 1.67 -15.98 -8.45
CA LEU A 6 0.94 -16.88 -7.56
C LEU A 6 0.29 -17.98 -8.38
N TRP A 7 0.62 -19.23 -8.10
CA TRP A 7 0.07 -20.41 -8.71
C TRP A 7 -0.83 -21.12 -7.71
N GLN A 8 -2.10 -21.27 -8.02
CA GLN A 8 -3.02 -22.10 -7.28
C GLN A 8 -2.99 -23.50 -7.85
N TRP A 9 -2.81 -24.47 -6.98
CA TRP A 9 -2.73 -25.88 -7.36
C TRP A 9 -3.73 -26.72 -6.58
N ALA A 10 -4.16 -27.82 -7.19
CA ALA A 10 -4.84 -28.92 -6.55
C ALA A 10 -4.16 -30.21 -7.02
N GLY A 11 -3.88 -31.11 -6.10
CA GLY A 11 -3.16 -32.35 -6.35
C GLY A 11 -3.56 -33.45 -5.38
N LEU A 12 -3.00 -34.63 -5.60
CA LEU A 12 -3.12 -35.78 -4.73
C LEU A 12 -1.77 -36.05 -4.07
N ASP A 13 -1.80 -36.51 -2.82
CA ASP A 13 -0.62 -37.08 -2.19
C ASP A 13 -0.45 -38.58 -2.58
N ASP A 14 0.61 -39.22 -2.07
CA ASP A 14 0.89 -40.63 -2.33
C ASP A 14 -0.21 -41.58 -1.75
N ASN A 15 -1.03 -41.09 -0.84
CA ASN A 15 -2.17 -41.83 -0.26
C ASN A 15 -3.47 -41.62 -1.05
N GLY A 16 -3.46 -40.78 -2.08
CA GLY A 16 -4.65 -40.43 -2.87
C GLY A 16 -5.54 -39.36 -2.23
N GLU A 17 -5.10 -38.70 -1.14
CA GLU A 17 -5.83 -37.61 -0.54
C GLU A 17 -5.66 -36.32 -1.35
N ARG A 18 -6.76 -35.58 -1.50
CA ARG A 18 -6.78 -34.33 -2.25
C ARG A 18 -6.33 -33.17 -1.39
N HIS A 19 -5.28 -32.51 -1.87
CA HIS A 19 -4.75 -31.28 -1.27
C HIS A 19 -4.88 -30.10 -2.24
N GLU A 20 -5.13 -28.93 -1.69
CA GLU A 20 -5.22 -27.69 -2.44
C GLU A 20 -4.35 -26.62 -1.77
N GLY A 21 -3.71 -25.78 -2.58
CA GLY A 21 -2.86 -24.74 -2.04
C GLY A 21 -2.46 -23.70 -3.08
N ALA A 22 -1.52 -22.86 -2.72
CA ALA A 22 -0.92 -21.92 -3.64
C ALA A 22 0.60 -21.83 -3.39
N TYR A 23 1.34 -21.59 -4.44
CA TYR A 23 2.79 -21.49 -4.42
C TYR A 23 3.27 -20.29 -5.24
N TRP A 24 4.36 -19.66 -4.77
CA TRP A 24 4.99 -18.55 -5.48
C TRP A 24 6.14 -19.05 -6.33
N ALA A 25 6.01 -18.93 -7.65
CA ALA A 25 7.07 -19.31 -8.59
C ALA A 25 7.18 -18.28 -9.72
N GLU A 26 8.33 -18.22 -10.37
CA GLU A 26 8.53 -17.36 -11.54
C GLU A 26 7.90 -17.99 -12.77
N GLN A 27 8.04 -19.31 -12.92
CA GLN A 27 7.51 -20.09 -14.03
C GLN A 27 6.65 -21.24 -13.54
N ARG A 28 5.84 -21.78 -14.46
CA ARG A 28 5.01 -22.95 -14.18
C ARG A 28 5.85 -24.20 -13.87
N SER A 29 6.99 -24.36 -14.53
CA SER A 29 7.94 -25.44 -14.29
C SER A 29 8.45 -25.49 -12.86
N ASP A 30 8.77 -24.32 -12.30
CA ASP A 30 9.33 -24.20 -10.95
C ASP A 30 8.28 -24.58 -9.89
N ALA A 31 7.01 -24.17 -10.12
CA ALA A 31 5.91 -24.57 -9.26
C ALA A 31 5.65 -26.09 -9.31
N LEU A 32 5.72 -26.69 -10.49
CA LEU A 32 5.57 -28.14 -10.65
C LEU A 32 6.70 -28.89 -9.95
N PHE A 33 7.95 -28.45 -10.11
CA PHE A 33 9.11 -29.07 -9.48
C PHE A 33 9.03 -29.01 -7.96
N ALA A 34 8.64 -27.87 -7.40
CA ALA A 34 8.47 -27.71 -5.95
C ALA A 34 7.37 -28.62 -5.38
N LEU A 35 6.25 -28.80 -6.09
CA LEU A 35 5.18 -29.72 -5.70
C LEU A 35 5.60 -31.18 -5.76
N GLN A 36 6.37 -31.56 -6.77
CA GLN A 36 6.92 -32.91 -6.89
C GLN A 36 7.91 -33.25 -5.76
N GLN A 37 8.72 -32.28 -5.33
CA GLN A 37 9.60 -32.47 -4.18
C GLN A 37 8.86 -32.71 -2.87
N GLN A 38 7.61 -32.24 -2.78
CA GLN A 38 6.71 -32.47 -1.63
C GLN A 38 5.86 -33.73 -1.77
N CYS A 39 6.18 -34.63 -2.73
CA CYS A 39 5.41 -35.84 -3.04
C CYS A 39 3.93 -35.54 -3.37
N LEU A 40 3.68 -34.39 -4.01
CA LEU A 40 2.35 -33.98 -4.45
C LEU A 40 2.23 -34.12 -5.96
N HIS A 41 1.21 -34.83 -6.41
CA HIS A 41 0.90 -35.02 -7.84
C HIS A 41 -0.13 -33.95 -8.28
N PRO A 42 0.29 -32.87 -8.97
CA PRO A 42 -0.61 -31.77 -9.31
C PRO A 42 -1.60 -32.20 -10.41
N LEU A 43 -2.89 -32.16 -10.10
CA LEU A 43 -4.00 -32.36 -11.04
C LEU A 43 -4.31 -31.07 -11.82
N SER A 44 -4.21 -29.94 -11.15
CA SER A 44 -4.44 -28.64 -11.77
C SER A 44 -3.45 -27.61 -11.24
N LEU A 45 -2.98 -26.71 -12.14
CA LEU A 45 -2.12 -25.59 -11.80
C LEU A 45 -2.59 -24.38 -12.61
N ARG A 46 -3.13 -23.36 -11.89
CA ARG A 46 -3.69 -22.16 -12.50
C ARG A 46 -3.03 -20.90 -11.93
N ARG A 47 -2.70 -19.96 -12.80
CA ARG A 47 -2.20 -18.66 -12.37
C ARG A 47 -3.32 -17.85 -11.73
N ARG A 48 -3.06 -17.31 -10.53
CA ARG A 48 -3.98 -16.44 -9.82
C ARG A 48 -3.48 -14.99 -9.86
N PRO A 49 -4.34 -14.00 -10.13
CA PRO A 49 -3.94 -12.61 -10.11
C PRO A 49 -3.61 -12.17 -8.68
N VAL A 50 -2.47 -11.52 -8.53
CA VAL A 50 -2.03 -10.95 -7.25
C VAL A 50 -2.82 -9.68 -6.96
N ARG A 51 -3.51 -9.63 -5.83
CA ARG A 51 -4.25 -8.44 -5.38
C ARG A 51 -3.34 -7.60 -4.49
N GLN A 52 -2.79 -6.52 -5.01
CA GLN A 52 -1.95 -5.59 -4.23
C GLN A 52 -2.67 -4.99 -3.01
N ALA A 53 -4.01 -4.90 -3.05
CA ALA A 53 -4.79 -4.48 -1.90
C ALA A 53 -4.65 -5.40 -0.67
N GLN A 54 -4.23 -6.65 -0.84
CA GLN A 54 -3.98 -7.58 0.26
C GLN A 54 -2.61 -7.37 0.93
N TRP A 55 -1.68 -6.67 0.27
CA TRP A 55 -0.39 -6.27 0.84
C TRP A 55 -0.49 -4.99 1.69
N ARG A 56 -1.66 -4.72 2.29
CA ARG A 56 -1.85 -3.55 3.15
C ARG A 56 -1.02 -3.68 4.41
N GLY A 57 -0.42 -2.58 4.82
CA GLY A 57 0.40 -2.52 6.03
C GLY A 57 -0.29 -2.95 7.32
N GLU A 58 -1.62 -2.94 7.38
CA GLU A 58 -2.40 -3.47 8.50
C GLU A 58 -2.18 -4.97 8.67
N HIS A 59 -2.28 -5.74 7.57
CA HIS A 59 -2.10 -7.18 7.60
C HIS A 59 -0.65 -7.57 7.90
N SER A 60 0.33 -6.90 7.30
CA SER A 60 1.74 -7.18 7.60
C SER A 60 2.09 -6.88 9.06
N SER A 61 1.52 -5.81 9.64
CA SER A 61 1.70 -5.49 11.06
C SER A 61 1.11 -6.55 11.97
N GLU A 62 -0.07 -7.05 11.63
CA GLU A 62 -0.75 -8.09 12.40
C GLU A 62 0.02 -9.43 12.35
N VAL A 63 0.44 -9.85 11.16
CA VAL A 63 1.24 -11.06 10.96
C VAL A 63 2.55 -11.00 11.75
N ILE A 64 3.27 -9.87 11.68
CA ILE A 64 4.52 -9.69 12.44
C ILE A 64 4.26 -9.68 13.96
N HIS A 65 3.16 -9.09 14.41
CA HIS A 65 2.80 -9.10 15.84
C HIS A 65 2.46 -10.51 16.32
N GLN A 66 1.69 -11.26 15.56
CA GLN A 66 1.37 -12.67 15.87
C GLN A 66 2.64 -13.53 15.88
N LEU A 67 3.53 -13.33 14.89
CA LEU A 67 4.82 -14.02 14.85
C LEU A 67 5.65 -13.72 16.09
N ALA A 68 5.73 -12.45 16.51
CA ALA A 68 6.43 -12.05 17.73
C ALA A 68 5.87 -12.77 18.97
N THR A 69 4.56 -12.90 19.06
CA THR A 69 3.89 -13.61 20.16
C THR A 69 4.25 -15.09 20.18
N LEU A 70 4.28 -15.74 19.00
CA LEU A 70 4.67 -17.16 18.89
C LEU A 70 6.15 -17.38 19.26
N LEU A 71 7.04 -16.49 18.82
CA LEU A 71 8.45 -16.54 19.18
C LEU A 71 8.66 -16.36 20.70
N GLN A 72 7.94 -15.44 21.32
CA GLN A 72 7.97 -15.23 22.76
C GLN A 72 7.43 -16.45 23.53
N ALA A 73 6.49 -17.18 22.95
CA ALA A 73 6.01 -18.46 23.51
C ALA A 73 6.99 -19.62 23.30
N GLY A 74 8.15 -19.39 22.68
CA GLY A 74 9.20 -20.37 22.47
C GLY A 74 9.09 -21.21 21.21
N LEU A 75 8.16 -20.88 20.29
CA LEU A 75 8.11 -21.55 18.98
C LEU A 75 9.31 -21.15 18.13
N THR A 76 9.78 -22.10 17.32
CA THR A 76 10.79 -21.80 16.31
C THR A 76 10.21 -20.89 15.22
N LEU A 77 11.09 -20.14 14.57
CA LEU A 77 10.65 -19.21 13.52
C LEU A 77 9.94 -19.92 12.33
N PRO A 78 10.47 -21.05 11.80
CA PRO A 78 9.77 -21.81 10.76
C PRO A 78 8.41 -22.33 11.19
N ASP A 79 8.31 -22.89 12.41
CA ASP A 79 7.06 -23.44 12.93
C ASP A 79 6.01 -22.34 13.14
N GLY A 80 6.44 -21.18 13.68
CA GLY A 80 5.58 -20.00 13.83
C GLY A 80 5.01 -19.51 12.51
N LEU A 81 5.85 -19.45 11.47
CA LEU A 81 5.41 -19.04 10.11
C LEU A 81 4.45 -20.06 9.50
N GLN A 82 4.69 -21.36 9.64
CA GLN A 82 3.80 -22.42 9.18
C GLN A 82 2.43 -22.35 9.87
N LEU A 83 2.45 -22.17 11.19
CA LEU A 83 1.21 -22.03 11.97
C LEU A 83 0.40 -20.81 11.53
N LEU A 84 1.07 -19.68 11.36
CA LEU A 84 0.42 -18.46 10.84
C LEU A 84 -0.11 -18.64 9.42
N ALA A 85 0.62 -19.35 8.55
CA ALA A 85 0.17 -19.64 7.20
C ALA A 85 -1.19 -20.37 7.21
N LYS A 86 -1.34 -21.38 8.07
CA LYS A 86 -2.60 -22.15 8.18
C LYS A 86 -3.78 -21.31 8.68
N GLN A 87 -3.53 -20.28 9.47
CA GLN A 87 -4.56 -19.39 10.04
C GLN A 87 -4.96 -18.25 9.10
N GLN A 88 -4.20 -18.00 8.02
CA GLN A 88 -4.48 -16.88 7.13
C GLN A 88 -5.69 -17.15 6.22
N PRO A 89 -6.68 -16.24 6.19
CA PRO A 89 -7.84 -16.37 5.29
C PRO A 89 -7.47 -16.09 3.84
N SER A 90 -6.36 -15.40 3.59
CA SER A 90 -5.88 -15.02 2.26
C SER A 90 -4.90 -16.04 1.73
N VAL A 91 -5.26 -16.72 0.65
CA VAL A 91 -4.39 -17.68 -0.06
C VAL A 91 -3.03 -17.05 -0.45
N GLN A 92 -3.02 -15.75 -0.74
CA GLN A 92 -1.82 -15.00 -1.10
C GLN A 92 -0.86 -14.86 0.09
N TRP A 93 -1.38 -14.57 1.29
CA TRP A 93 -0.60 -14.52 2.52
C TRP A 93 -0.19 -15.91 2.99
N GLN A 94 -1.09 -16.89 2.88
CA GLN A 94 -0.78 -18.29 3.19
C GLN A 94 0.43 -18.77 2.40
N ALA A 95 0.40 -18.60 1.07
CA ALA A 95 1.51 -18.99 0.20
C ALA A 95 2.81 -18.21 0.51
N LEU A 96 2.72 -16.91 0.86
CA LEU A 96 3.88 -16.12 1.24
C LEU A 96 4.55 -16.66 2.50
N LEU A 97 3.76 -16.90 3.55
CA LEU A 97 4.30 -17.38 4.83
C LEU A 97 4.85 -18.81 4.71
N GLN A 98 4.23 -19.66 3.91
CA GLN A 98 4.79 -20.99 3.58
C GLN A 98 6.14 -20.87 2.88
N THR A 99 6.23 -20.03 1.84
CA THR A 99 7.50 -19.81 1.13
C THR A 99 8.60 -19.27 2.06
N LEU A 100 8.24 -18.38 3.00
CA LEU A 100 9.20 -17.90 3.99
C LEU A 100 9.65 -19.02 4.93
N ALA A 101 8.73 -19.86 5.41
CA ALA A 101 9.06 -20.98 6.27
C ALA A 101 9.97 -22.01 5.56
N GLU A 102 9.69 -22.33 4.30
CA GLU A 102 10.50 -23.23 3.48
C GLU A 102 11.93 -22.69 3.27
N ASN A 103 12.08 -21.38 2.95
CA ASN A 103 13.39 -20.76 2.80
C ASN A 103 14.22 -20.84 4.10
N LEU A 104 13.58 -20.63 5.23
CA LEU A 104 14.25 -20.76 6.53
C LEU A 104 14.64 -22.21 6.85
N ALA A 105 13.78 -23.17 6.52
CA ALA A 105 14.10 -24.60 6.67
C ALA A 105 15.29 -25.02 5.80
N GLN A 106 15.52 -24.33 4.66
CA GLN A 106 16.69 -24.50 3.81
C GLN A 106 17.94 -23.77 4.30
N GLY A 107 17.87 -23.11 5.48
CA GLY A 107 18.99 -22.40 6.10
C GLY A 107 19.16 -20.94 5.67
N GLU A 108 18.18 -20.37 4.92
CA GLU A 108 18.23 -18.94 4.60
C GLU A 108 17.89 -18.09 5.84
N THR A 109 18.53 -16.92 5.97
CA THR A 109 18.20 -15.97 7.03
C THR A 109 16.82 -15.36 6.81
N PHE A 110 16.09 -15.04 7.88
CA PHE A 110 14.75 -14.44 7.76
C PHE A 110 14.80 -13.07 7.08
N SER A 111 15.78 -12.25 7.43
CA SER A 111 16.03 -10.98 6.78
C SER A 111 16.30 -11.13 5.27
N GLY A 112 17.02 -12.17 4.86
CA GLY A 112 17.27 -12.53 3.47
C GLY A 112 15.98 -12.93 2.75
N ALA A 113 15.19 -13.82 3.33
CA ALA A 113 13.91 -14.24 2.80
C ALA A 113 12.92 -13.08 2.61
N LEU A 114 12.85 -12.15 3.59
CA LEU A 114 12.03 -10.94 3.51
C LEU A 114 12.49 -9.97 2.42
N SER A 115 13.79 -9.91 2.13
CA SER A 115 14.35 -9.01 1.10
C SER A 115 13.83 -9.30 -0.31
N ARG A 116 13.35 -10.52 -0.55
CA ARG A 116 12.73 -10.93 -1.82
C ARG A 116 11.30 -10.38 -2.00
N TRP A 117 10.73 -9.77 -0.95
CA TRP A 117 9.37 -9.24 -0.92
C TRP A 117 9.32 -7.76 -0.48
N PRO A 118 9.98 -6.84 -1.21
CA PRO A 118 10.08 -5.43 -0.82
C PRO A 118 8.74 -4.70 -0.88
N GLU A 119 7.76 -5.22 -1.62
CA GLU A 119 6.39 -4.67 -1.69
C GLU A 119 5.58 -4.92 -0.41
N VAL A 120 5.89 -6.03 0.29
CA VAL A 120 5.23 -6.43 1.54
C VAL A 120 6.02 -5.98 2.76
N PHE A 121 7.33 -6.13 2.70
CA PHE A 121 8.28 -5.85 3.77
C PHE A 121 9.27 -4.77 3.33
N PRO A 122 9.01 -3.49 3.64
CA PRO A 122 9.91 -2.39 3.30
C PRO A 122 11.31 -2.56 3.91
N PRO A 123 12.33 -1.83 3.42
CA PRO A 123 13.72 -1.96 3.90
C PRO A 123 13.91 -1.84 5.43
N LEU A 124 13.04 -1.06 6.08
CA LEU A 124 13.06 -0.95 7.55
C LEU A 124 12.80 -2.29 8.24
N TYR A 125 11.88 -3.11 7.71
CA TYR A 125 11.59 -4.45 8.23
C TYR A 125 12.82 -5.33 8.16
N GLN A 126 13.47 -5.33 6.99
CA GLN A 126 14.67 -6.14 6.75
C GLN A 126 15.80 -5.74 7.71
N ALA A 127 16.01 -4.44 7.91
CA ALA A 127 17.04 -3.95 8.82
C ALA A 127 16.77 -4.34 10.29
N MET A 128 15.54 -4.16 10.76
CA MET A 128 15.17 -4.52 12.14
C MET A 128 15.21 -6.01 12.39
N ILE A 129 14.73 -6.82 11.45
CA ILE A 129 14.78 -8.29 11.55
C ILE A 129 16.22 -8.77 11.53
N ARG A 130 17.07 -8.22 10.65
CA ARG A 130 18.50 -8.54 10.61
C ARG A 130 19.19 -8.24 11.94
N THR A 131 18.86 -7.09 12.55
CA THR A 131 19.39 -6.78 13.89
C THR A 131 18.92 -7.79 14.92
N GLY A 132 17.63 -8.19 14.90
CA GLY A 132 17.07 -9.21 15.78
C GLY A 132 17.71 -10.59 15.61
N GLU A 133 18.02 -11.00 14.36
CA GLU A 133 18.74 -12.24 14.07
C GLU A 133 20.17 -12.23 14.64
N LEU A 134 20.90 -11.13 14.44
CA LEU A 134 22.27 -11.00 14.91
C LEU A 134 22.38 -10.94 16.45
N THR A 135 21.37 -10.38 17.12
CA THR A 135 21.36 -10.20 18.58
C THR A 135 20.62 -11.31 19.32
N GLY A 136 19.98 -12.24 18.61
CA GLY A 136 19.12 -13.28 19.20
C GLY A 136 17.81 -12.77 19.82
N LYS A 137 17.44 -11.48 19.57
CA LYS A 137 16.24 -10.81 20.11
C LYS A 137 15.21 -10.53 19.03
N LEU A 138 14.90 -11.54 18.25
CA LEU A 138 14.02 -11.42 17.10
C LEU A 138 12.57 -11.09 17.51
N ASP A 139 12.11 -11.68 18.62
CA ASP A 139 10.80 -11.42 19.22
C ASP A 139 10.63 -9.94 19.58
N GLU A 140 11.59 -9.35 20.31
CA GLU A 140 11.56 -7.93 20.68
C GLU A 140 11.57 -7.03 19.44
N CYS A 141 12.37 -7.36 18.43
CA CYS A 141 12.43 -6.60 17.18
C CYS A 141 11.11 -6.68 16.41
N CYS A 142 10.47 -7.84 16.35
CA CYS A 142 9.15 -8.02 15.73
C CYS A 142 8.08 -7.26 16.48
N PHE A 143 8.05 -7.26 17.83
CA PHE A 143 7.09 -6.47 18.59
C PHE A 143 7.24 -4.96 18.36
N LYS A 144 8.47 -4.45 18.40
CA LYS A 144 8.75 -3.03 18.13
C LYS A 144 8.34 -2.63 16.73
N LEU A 145 8.61 -3.49 15.75
CA LEU A 145 8.24 -3.28 14.35
C LEU A 145 6.71 -3.21 14.19
N ALA A 146 5.99 -4.17 14.76
CA ALA A 146 4.53 -4.19 14.74
C ALA A 146 3.90 -2.97 15.42
N ALA A 147 4.42 -2.60 16.61
CA ALA A 147 3.95 -1.42 17.35
C ALA A 147 4.19 -0.13 16.57
N GLN A 148 5.37 0.03 15.97
CA GLN A 148 5.70 1.21 15.15
C GLN A 148 4.77 1.31 13.94
N GLN A 149 4.53 0.22 13.25
CA GLN A 149 3.64 0.21 12.09
C GLN A 149 2.19 0.51 12.48
N LYS A 150 1.70 -0.06 13.58
CA LYS A 150 0.37 0.24 14.13
C LYS A 150 0.22 1.74 14.40
N THR A 151 1.23 2.36 15.01
CA THR A 151 1.23 3.81 15.29
C THR A 151 1.17 4.62 13.99
N GLN A 152 1.94 4.24 12.96
CA GLN A 152 1.89 4.90 11.66
C GLN A 152 0.53 4.79 10.99
N LEU A 153 -0.11 3.61 11.04
CA LEU A 153 -1.44 3.39 10.49
C LEU A 153 -2.50 4.23 11.21
N VAL A 154 -2.44 4.28 12.54
CA VAL A 154 -3.35 5.12 13.34
C VAL A 154 -3.16 6.60 12.99
N LEU A 155 -1.93 7.06 12.86
CA LEU A 155 -1.63 8.43 12.46
C LEU A 155 -2.16 8.75 11.06
N ALA A 156 -1.90 7.88 10.09
CA ALA A 156 -2.41 8.03 8.73
C ALA A 156 -3.94 8.09 8.66
N ARG A 157 -4.64 7.26 9.46
CA ARG A 157 -6.11 7.31 9.57
C ARG A 157 -6.59 8.63 10.19
N LYS A 158 -5.92 9.12 11.25
CA LYS A 158 -6.25 10.42 11.90
C LYS A 158 -6.07 11.57 10.91
N VAL A 159 -4.97 11.61 10.17
CA VAL A 159 -4.71 12.66 9.16
C VAL A 159 -5.76 12.61 8.06
N LYS A 160 -6.08 11.41 7.52
CA LYS A 160 -7.12 11.26 6.51
C LYS A 160 -8.48 11.75 7.00
N LYS A 161 -8.85 11.43 8.24
CA LYS A 161 -10.11 11.87 8.85
C LYS A 161 -10.14 13.39 9.07
N ALA A 162 -9.03 13.99 9.50
CA ALA A 162 -8.91 15.43 9.69
C ALA A 162 -9.01 16.21 8.37
N LEU A 163 -8.50 15.66 7.26
CA LEU A 163 -8.58 16.29 5.94
C LEU A 163 -9.96 16.18 5.29
N LEU A 164 -10.81 15.26 5.76
CA LEU A 164 -12.14 15.06 5.20
C LEU A 164 -13.03 16.31 5.38
N TYR A 165 -13.00 16.93 6.56
CA TYR A 165 -13.81 18.11 6.86
C TYR A 165 -13.46 19.32 5.97
N PRO A 166 -12.19 19.76 5.85
CA PRO A 166 -11.83 20.83 4.93
C PRO A 166 -12.22 20.52 3.47
N LEU A 167 -12.09 19.25 3.04
CA LEU A 167 -12.44 18.85 1.69
C LEU A 167 -13.95 19.00 1.44
N ILE A 168 -14.81 18.58 2.38
CA ILE A 168 -16.28 18.70 2.27
C ILE A 168 -16.67 20.18 2.20
N VAL A 169 -16.14 21.00 3.10
CA VAL A 169 -16.45 22.45 3.15
C VAL A 169 -16.01 23.14 1.85
N LEU A 170 -14.81 22.86 1.38
CA LEU A 170 -14.29 23.44 0.15
C LEU A 170 -15.13 23.01 -1.07
N THR A 171 -15.52 21.73 -1.13
CA THR A 171 -16.37 21.22 -2.21
C THR A 171 -17.74 21.86 -2.19
N LEU A 172 -18.36 22.00 -1.01
CA LEU A 172 -19.66 22.67 -0.88
C LEU A 172 -19.57 24.14 -1.29
N ALA A 173 -18.55 24.86 -0.80
CA ALA A 173 -18.32 26.25 -1.17
C ALA A 173 -18.13 26.40 -2.68
N LEU A 174 -17.36 25.52 -3.30
CA LEU A 174 -17.16 25.52 -4.76
C LEU A 174 -18.48 25.28 -5.52
N ILE A 175 -19.30 24.34 -5.06
CA ILE A 175 -20.62 24.07 -5.67
C ILE A 175 -21.51 25.32 -5.60
N VAL A 176 -21.56 26.00 -4.45
CA VAL A 176 -22.35 27.22 -4.28
C VAL A 176 -21.85 28.33 -5.20
N VAL A 177 -20.55 28.56 -5.27
CA VAL A 177 -19.95 29.57 -6.17
C VAL A 177 -20.27 29.26 -7.62
N LEU A 178 -20.13 28.01 -8.04
CA LEU A 178 -20.47 27.60 -9.40
C LEU A 178 -21.96 27.79 -9.69
N ALA A 179 -22.82 27.43 -8.74
CA ALA A 179 -24.26 27.65 -8.89
C ALA A 179 -24.59 29.16 -9.06
N MET A 180 -23.96 30.04 -8.29
CA MET A 180 -24.13 31.50 -8.47
C MET A 180 -23.66 31.96 -9.85
N ILE A 181 -22.53 31.48 -10.34
CA ILE A 181 -21.99 31.84 -11.66
C ILE A 181 -22.90 31.34 -12.78
N TYR A 182 -23.46 30.13 -12.67
CA TYR A 182 -24.25 29.53 -13.74
C TYR A 182 -25.72 29.95 -13.74
N PHE A 183 -26.32 30.22 -12.58
CA PHE A 183 -27.73 30.51 -12.48
C PHE A 183 -28.05 31.99 -12.20
N VAL A 184 -27.30 32.59 -11.26
CA VAL A 184 -27.66 33.95 -10.77
C VAL A 184 -27.04 35.03 -11.66
N LEU A 185 -25.79 34.85 -12.06
CA LEU A 185 -25.04 35.86 -12.81
C LEU A 185 -25.67 36.18 -14.19
N PRO A 186 -26.16 35.20 -15.00
CA PRO A 186 -26.82 35.45 -16.24
C PRO A 186 -28.11 36.26 -16.10
N GLU A 187 -28.91 36.01 -15.05
CA GLU A 187 -30.15 36.77 -14.78
C GLU A 187 -29.84 38.25 -14.53
N PHE A 188 -28.80 38.56 -13.77
CA PHE A 188 -28.34 39.93 -13.62
C PHE A 188 -27.88 40.55 -14.94
N ALA A 189 -27.16 39.83 -15.77
CA ALA A 189 -26.72 40.33 -17.06
C ALA A 189 -27.88 40.71 -17.99
N THR A 190 -28.96 39.93 -18.01
CA THR A 190 -30.18 40.24 -18.79
C THR A 190 -30.90 41.47 -18.27
N ILE A 191 -31.00 41.64 -16.93
CA ILE A 191 -31.60 42.83 -16.33
C ILE A 191 -30.84 44.12 -16.72
N TYR A 192 -29.49 44.12 -16.63
CA TYR A 192 -28.70 45.28 -17.04
C TYR A 192 -28.82 45.61 -18.52
N GLN A 193 -28.92 44.58 -19.39
CA GLN A 193 -29.17 44.79 -20.83
C GLN A 193 -30.54 45.43 -21.09
N THR A 194 -31.58 45.08 -20.33
CA THR A 194 -32.93 45.64 -20.48
C THR A 194 -32.97 47.13 -20.11
N PHE A 195 -32.12 47.56 -19.16
CA PHE A 195 -32.01 48.96 -18.75
C PHE A 195 -30.98 49.78 -19.55
N ASN A 196 -30.37 49.21 -20.58
CA ASN A 196 -29.32 49.84 -21.42
C ASN A 196 -28.18 50.46 -20.59
N THR A 197 -27.90 49.94 -19.38
CA THR A 197 -26.86 50.43 -18.49
C THR A 197 -25.60 49.55 -18.63
N PRO A 198 -24.41 50.16 -18.72
CA PRO A 198 -23.17 49.37 -18.82
C PRO A 198 -22.95 48.60 -17.53
N LEU A 199 -22.63 47.29 -17.66
CA LEU A 199 -22.27 46.42 -16.54
C LEU A 199 -21.02 46.96 -15.78
N PRO A 200 -21.01 46.91 -14.46
CA PRO A 200 -19.82 47.23 -13.69
C PRO A 200 -18.61 46.40 -14.12
N ALA A 201 -17.41 46.99 -14.10
CA ALA A 201 -16.21 46.33 -14.61
C ALA A 201 -15.92 44.97 -13.90
N LEU A 202 -16.23 44.90 -12.62
CA LEU A 202 -16.05 43.68 -11.81
C LEU A 202 -16.99 42.57 -12.26
N THR A 203 -18.28 42.88 -12.52
CA THR A 203 -19.28 41.91 -13.00
C THR A 203 -18.93 41.43 -14.41
N ARG A 204 -18.44 42.34 -15.28
CA ARG A 204 -17.97 42.00 -16.62
C ARG A 204 -16.77 41.05 -16.59
N GLY A 205 -15.84 41.26 -15.67
CA GLY A 205 -14.70 40.35 -15.47
C GLY A 205 -15.14 38.95 -15.02
N VAL A 206 -16.10 38.88 -14.07
CA VAL A 206 -16.61 37.58 -13.59
C VAL A 206 -17.40 36.85 -14.68
N LEU A 207 -18.21 37.58 -15.51
CA LEU A 207 -18.89 37.00 -16.67
C LEU A 207 -17.91 36.46 -17.71
N ALA A 208 -16.85 37.21 -18.03
CA ALA A 208 -15.84 36.74 -18.97
C ALA A 208 -15.12 35.47 -18.43
N CYS A 209 -14.85 35.40 -17.14
CA CYS A 209 -14.33 34.18 -16.52
C CYS A 209 -15.35 33.03 -16.56
N ALA A 210 -16.64 33.32 -16.37
CA ALA A 210 -17.70 32.32 -16.46
C ALA A 210 -17.83 31.75 -17.87
N ASP A 211 -17.75 32.59 -18.89
CA ASP A 211 -17.84 32.20 -20.32
C ASP A 211 -16.63 31.31 -20.68
N ILE A 212 -15.42 31.68 -20.25
CA ILE A 212 -14.21 30.83 -20.41
C ILE A 212 -14.42 29.51 -19.72
N LEU A 213 -14.95 29.49 -18.49
CA LEU A 213 -15.19 28.29 -17.72
C LEU A 213 -16.24 27.40 -18.38
N GLN A 214 -17.31 27.97 -18.92
CA GLN A 214 -18.33 27.25 -19.68
C GLN A 214 -17.77 26.63 -20.96
N GLN A 215 -17.02 27.38 -21.73
CA GLN A 215 -16.43 26.89 -22.98
C GLN A 215 -15.33 25.83 -22.68
N ALA A 216 -14.61 26.03 -21.61
CA ALA A 216 -13.57 25.09 -21.15
C ALA A 216 -14.10 23.91 -20.32
N SER A 217 -15.33 23.92 -19.84
CA SER A 217 -15.88 22.91 -18.92
C SER A 217 -15.86 21.50 -19.51
N LEU A 218 -16.26 21.35 -20.75
CA LEU A 218 -16.30 20.08 -21.46
C LEU A 218 -14.88 19.53 -21.73
N PRO A 219 -13.93 20.29 -22.32
CA PRO A 219 -12.56 19.83 -22.48
C PRO A 219 -11.84 19.62 -21.14
N LEU A 220 -12.10 20.45 -20.13
CA LEU A 220 -11.50 20.28 -18.79
C LEU A 220 -12.03 19.02 -18.09
N ALA A 221 -13.30 18.69 -18.21
CA ALA A 221 -13.88 17.45 -17.71
C ALA A 221 -13.28 16.22 -18.41
N ILE A 222 -13.12 16.27 -19.72
CA ILE A 222 -12.49 15.19 -20.49
C ILE A 222 -11.00 15.04 -20.10
N ILE A 223 -10.26 16.14 -19.99
CA ILE A 223 -8.85 16.13 -19.58
C ILE A 223 -8.71 15.61 -18.14
N SER A 224 -9.57 16.04 -17.21
CA SER A 224 -9.54 15.56 -15.82
C SER A 224 -9.89 14.08 -15.72
N LEU A 225 -10.85 13.59 -16.49
CA LEU A 225 -11.20 12.17 -16.56
C LEU A 225 -10.07 11.35 -17.18
N LEU A 226 -9.47 11.81 -18.28
CA LEU A 226 -8.31 11.16 -18.89
C LEU A 226 -7.12 11.15 -17.95
N LEU A 227 -6.86 12.26 -17.26
CA LEU A 227 -5.81 12.36 -16.26
C LEU A 227 -6.05 11.42 -15.07
N ALA A 228 -7.30 11.33 -14.58
CA ALA A 228 -7.68 10.41 -13.52
C ALA A 228 -7.48 8.93 -13.93
N ILE A 229 -7.88 8.58 -15.15
CA ILE A 229 -7.67 7.24 -15.72
C ILE A 229 -6.17 6.96 -15.91
N LEU A 230 -5.43 7.93 -16.42
CA LEU A 230 -3.98 7.83 -16.62
C LEU A 230 -3.24 7.68 -15.29
N LEU A 231 -3.59 8.51 -14.30
CA LEU A 231 -3.04 8.43 -12.95
C LEU A 231 -3.39 7.10 -12.28
N GLY A 232 -4.62 6.61 -12.43
CA GLY A 232 -5.05 5.30 -11.94
C GLY A 232 -4.30 4.13 -12.59
N ARG A 233 -3.92 4.25 -13.87
CA ARG A 233 -3.07 3.26 -14.55
C ARG A 233 -1.60 3.37 -14.15
N LEU A 234 -1.08 4.59 -14.00
CA LEU A 234 0.30 4.84 -13.60
C LEU A 234 0.56 4.46 -12.14
N GLN A 235 -0.44 4.55 -11.25
CA GLN A 235 -0.34 4.09 -9.85
C GLN A 235 -0.03 2.58 -9.73
N LYS A 236 -0.26 1.80 -10.77
CA LYS A 236 0.11 0.38 -10.82
C LYS A 236 1.58 0.12 -11.17
N GLN A 237 2.34 1.14 -11.58
CA GLN A 237 3.77 1.01 -11.89
C GLN A 237 4.63 1.44 -10.69
N SER A 238 5.59 0.60 -10.31
CA SER A 238 6.51 0.81 -9.17
C SER A 238 7.34 2.11 -9.24
N GLY A 239 7.47 2.72 -10.42
CA GLY A 239 8.17 4.00 -10.61
C GLY A 239 7.38 5.23 -10.11
N TRP A 240 6.06 5.15 -10.07
CA TRP A 240 5.16 6.24 -9.65
C TRP A 240 5.27 6.58 -8.16
N LEU A 241 5.54 5.58 -7.32
CA LEU A 241 5.75 5.77 -5.88
C LEU A 241 6.92 6.72 -5.58
N ARG A 242 7.99 6.67 -6.38
CA ARG A 242 9.15 7.59 -6.23
C ARG A 242 8.80 9.02 -6.61
N TYR A 243 7.93 9.21 -7.60
CA TYR A 243 7.50 10.53 -8.06
C TYR A 243 6.54 11.19 -7.06
N GLN A 244 5.59 10.42 -6.52
CA GLN A 244 4.71 10.88 -5.44
C GLN A 244 5.49 11.27 -4.18
N GLN A 245 6.53 10.52 -3.81
CA GLN A 245 7.40 10.86 -2.68
C GLN A 245 8.14 12.18 -2.90
N ARG A 246 8.55 12.48 -4.13
CA ARG A 246 9.21 13.75 -4.47
C ARG A 246 8.26 14.95 -4.38
N ILE A 247 7.02 14.80 -4.86
CA ILE A 247 6.00 15.85 -4.79
C ILE A 247 5.54 16.07 -3.34
N LEU A 248 5.35 15.00 -2.55
CA LEU A 248 5.01 15.13 -1.14
C LEU A 248 6.11 15.82 -0.32
N LEU A 249 7.37 15.56 -0.64
CA LEU A 249 8.52 16.21 0.00
C LEU A 249 8.69 17.69 -0.42
N ALA A 250 8.18 18.07 -1.59
CA ALA A 250 8.19 19.45 -2.06
C ALA A 250 7.15 20.34 -1.34
N CYS A 251 6.11 19.75 -0.72
CA CYS A 251 5.16 20.49 0.11
C CYS A 251 5.77 20.81 1.48
N PRO A 252 5.96 22.09 1.86
CA PRO A 252 6.71 22.46 3.06
C PRO A 252 6.08 21.96 4.37
N LEU A 253 4.76 21.82 4.44
CA LEU A 253 4.02 21.29 5.60
C LEU A 253 4.11 19.76 5.72
N ILE A 254 3.99 19.05 4.61
CA ILE A 254 3.98 17.58 4.58
C ILE A 254 5.41 17.06 4.61
N GLY A 255 6.34 17.76 3.96
CA GLY A 255 7.76 17.40 3.92
C GLY A 255 8.39 17.33 5.30
N GLN A 256 8.10 18.30 6.18
CA GLN A 256 8.60 18.30 7.57
C GLN A 256 8.06 17.14 8.41
N LEU A 257 6.78 16.76 8.24
CA LEU A 257 6.19 15.62 8.93
C LEU A 257 6.80 14.29 8.44
N VAL A 258 6.98 14.14 7.14
CA VAL A 258 7.58 12.94 6.55
C VAL A 258 9.06 12.83 6.90
N LEU A 259 9.77 13.95 6.94
CA LEU A 259 11.19 14.00 7.33
C LEU A 259 11.36 13.64 8.82
N GLY A 260 10.54 14.22 9.69
CA GLY A 260 10.53 13.92 11.13
C GLY A 260 10.22 12.44 11.39
N GLN A 261 9.29 11.85 10.65
CA GLN A 261 8.96 10.43 10.74
C GLN A 261 10.12 9.53 10.30
N LYS A 262 10.81 9.87 9.19
CA LYS A 262 12.00 9.12 8.74
C LYS A 262 13.17 9.26 9.69
N LEU A 263 13.41 10.44 10.24
CA LEU A 263 14.44 10.66 11.26
C LEU A 263 14.15 9.85 12.52
N SER A 264 12.91 9.84 13.01
CA SER A 264 12.50 9.01 14.15
C SER A 264 12.76 7.52 13.90
N GLN A 265 12.52 7.04 12.67
CA GLN A 265 12.81 5.66 12.27
C GLN A 265 14.32 5.36 12.32
N ILE A 266 15.15 6.27 11.79
CA ILE A 266 16.61 6.13 11.82
C ILE A 266 17.13 6.09 13.27
N PHE A 267 16.65 7.01 14.11
CA PHE A 267 17.04 7.03 15.53
C PHE A 267 16.57 5.78 16.29
N THR A 268 15.41 5.23 15.93
CA THR A 268 14.94 3.98 16.55
C THR A 268 15.86 2.79 16.18
N VAL A 269 16.24 2.67 14.92
CA VAL A 269 17.20 1.63 14.48
C VAL A 269 18.54 1.85 15.15
N LEU A 270 19.05 3.08 15.18
CA LEU A 270 20.34 3.43 15.81
C LEU A 270 20.34 3.11 17.31
N SER A 271 19.25 3.41 18.02
CA SER A 271 19.12 3.10 19.45
C SER A 271 19.07 1.58 19.71
N LEU A 272 18.52 0.83 18.78
CA LEU A 272 18.48 -0.64 18.86
C LEU A 272 19.87 -1.26 18.63
N THR A 273 20.62 -0.79 17.62
CA THR A 273 21.97 -1.25 17.35
C THR A 273 22.90 -0.91 18.52
N GLN A 274 22.81 0.30 19.07
CA GLN A 274 23.62 0.72 20.21
C GLN A 274 23.29 -0.08 21.49
N ARG A 275 22.04 -0.43 21.75
CA ARG A 275 21.64 -1.30 22.87
C ARG A 275 22.04 -2.78 22.64
N ALA A 276 22.22 -3.17 21.39
CA ALA A 276 22.68 -4.50 21.01
C ALA A 276 24.21 -4.66 21.08
N GLY A 277 24.96 -3.57 21.33
CA GLY A 277 26.43 -3.61 21.46
C GLY A 277 27.17 -3.72 20.14
N ILE A 278 26.53 -3.29 19.03
CA ILE A 278 27.11 -3.26 17.68
C ILE A 278 27.39 -1.81 17.31
#